data_c65ff303de59cd45f57e1db113ea4ae6
#
_entry.id   c65ff303de59cd45f57e1db113ea4ae6
#
_cell.length_a   1.000
_cell.length_b   1.000
_cell.length_c   1.000
_cell.angle_alpha   90.00
_cell.angle_beta   90.00
_cell.angle_gamma   90.00
#
_symmetry.space_group_name_H-M   'P 1'
#
loop_
_entity.id
_entity.type
_entity.pdbx_description
1 polymer ?
#
loop_
_entity_poly.entity_id
_entity_poly.type
_entity_poly.pdbx_seq_one_letter_code
_entity_poly.pdbx_strand_id
1 'polypeptide(L)'
;MTEREKMINGALYDPSDPELEQLRLNARKLARTYNRTDEDQPEEQAEILQKLLPATKQLPYLQAPIYFDYGCNTYFGKYSSANFNFTCLDVCEVHIGDNVMIGPNVTLATPMHPLLPEERNIQKREDGSIYNLEYAKPITIKDNCWLASNVVVCGGVTIGEGCVIGAGSVVTRSEERRVGKECRSRWSPYH
;
A
#
# COMPACT_ATOMS: atom_id res chain seq x y z
N MET A 1 -2.35 18.52 16.34
CA MET A 1 -2.25 17.52 15.25
C MET A 1 -2.45 16.15 15.89
N THR A 2 -3.48 15.41 15.48
CA THR A 2 -3.75 14.04 15.95
C THR A 2 -2.68 13.08 15.41
N GLU A 3 -2.58 11.87 15.99
CA GLU A 3 -1.64 10.85 15.47
C GLU A 3 -1.99 10.47 14.02
N ARG A 4 -3.27 10.44 13.66
CA ARG A 4 -3.72 10.23 12.30
C ARG A 4 -3.28 11.35 11.35
N GLU A 5 -3.39 12.61 11.75
CA GLU A 5 -2.90 13.73 10.95
C GLU A 5 -1.38 13.67 10.76
N LYS A 6 -0.63 13.31 11.81
CA LYS A 6 0.82 13.09 11.71
C LYS A 6 1.15 11.98 10.70
N MET A 7 0.48 10.84 10.81
CA MET A 7 0.64 9.68 9.95
C MET A 7 0.47 10.04 8.47
N ILE A 8 -0.64 10.69 8.12
CA ILE A 8 -0.94 11.07 6.72
C ILE A 8 0.03 12.14 6.20
N ASN A 9 0.49 13.05 7.05
CA ASN A 9 1.44 14.10 6.67
C ASN A 9 2.91 13.65 6.71
N GLY A 10 3.19 12.36 6.94
CA GLY A 10 4.54 11.81 6.94
C GLY A 10 5.41 12.21 8.13
N ALA A 11 4.81 12.73 9.18
CA ALA A 11 5.50 13.02 10.44
C ALA A 11 5.64 11.74 11.29
N LEU A 12 6.53 11.76 12.27
CA LEU A 12 6.61 10.70 13.27
C LEU A 12 5.31 10.65 14.07
N TYR A 13 4.72 9.48 14.19
CA TYR A 13 3.47 9.21 14.88
C TYR A 13 3.54 7.93 15.70
N ASP A 14 2.63 7.81 16.65
CA ASP A 14 2.47 6.61 17.47
C ASP A 14 1.40 5.69 16.87
N PRO A 15 1.76 4.51 16.32
CA PRO A 15 0.80 3.59 15.73
C PRO A 15 -0.12 2.91 16.76
N SER A 16 0.16 3.03 18.06
CA SER A 16 -0.68 2.49 19.13
C SER A 16 -1.83 3.43 19.53
N ASP A 17 -2.02 4.55 18.83
CA ASP A 17 -3.17 5.42 19.04
C ASP A 17 -4.48 4.65 18.83
N PRO A 18 -5.47 4.77 19.75
CA PRO A 18 -6.71 4.00 19.69
C PRO A 18 -7.53 4.20 18.40
N GLU A 19 -7.54 5.41 17.80
CA GLU A 19 -8.21 5.64 16.52
C GLU A 19 -7.55 4.82 15.42
N LEU A 20 -6.22 4.84 15.36
CA LEU A 20 -5.45 4.12 14.35
C LEU A 20 -5.58 2.60 14.51
N GLU A 21 -5.55 2.10 15.74
CA GLU A 21 -5.77 0.67 16.02
C GLU A 21 -7.16 0.20 15.55
N GLN A 22 -8.20 1.00 15.84
CA GLN A 22 -9.57 0.66 15.44
C GLN A 22 -9.74 0.67 13.91
N LEU A 23 -9.14 1.64 13.21
CA LEU A 23 -9.16 1.71 11.75
C LEU A 23 -8.48 0.49 11.13
N ARG A 24 -7.28 0.12 11.58
CA ARG A 24 -6.58 -1.09 11.12
C ARG A 24 -7.38 -2.36 11.39
N LEU A 25 -7.93 -2.48 12.58
CA LEU A 25 -8.74 -3.64 12.94
C LEU A 25 -9.95 -3.81 12.01
N ASN A 26 -10.64 -2.71 11.70
CA ASN A 26 -11.79 -2.71 10.80
C ASN A 26 -11.38 -3.10 9.37
N ALA A 27 -10.32 -2.51 8.83
CA ALA A 27 -9.81 -2.83 7.50
C ALA A 27 -9.41 -4.31 7.38
N ARG A 28 -8.67 -4.82 8.38
CA ARG A 28 -8.24 -6.23 8.40
C ARG A 28 -9.40 -7.21 8.57
N LYS A 29 -10.49 -6.82 9.25
CA LYS A 29 -11.73 -7.61 9.29
C LYS A 29 -12.40 -7.67 7.93
N LEU A 30 -12.53 -6.52 7.25
CA LEU A 30 -13.12 -6.45 5.91
C LEU A 30 -12.31 -7.25 4.89
N ALA A 31 -10.99 -7.08 4.84
CA ALA A 31 -10.12 -7.87 3.97
C ALA A 31 -10.23 -9.37 4.25
N ARG A 32 -10.34 -9.78 5.51
CA ARG A 32 -10.51 -11.18 5.89
C ARG A 32 -11.87 -11.73 5.45
N THR A 33 -12.93 -10.94 5.52
CA THR A 33 -14.26 -11.31 5.01
C THR A 33 -14.20 -11.46 3.49
N TYR A 34 -13.65 -10.48 2.78
CA TYR A 34 -13.44 -10.54 1.33
C TYR A 34 -12.69 -11.82 0.90
N ASN A 35 -11.61 -12.16 1.59
CA ASN A 35 -10.80 -13.33 1.29
C ASN A 35 -11.50 -14.68 1.54
N ARG A 36 -12.67 -14.67 2.19
CA ARG A 36 -13.50 -15.86 2.46
C ARG A 36 -14.78 -15.91 1.62
N THR A 37 -15.08 -14.82 0.92
CA THR A 37 -16.24 -14.74 0.01
C THR A 37 -15.86 -15.43 -1.29
N ASP A 38 -16.70 -16.33 -1.76
CA ASP A 38 -16.47 -17.08 -2.98
C ASP A 38 -16.50 -16.17 -4.23
N GLU A 39 -15.79 -16.55 -5.28
CA GLU A 39 -15.67 -15.74 -6.50
C GLU A 39 -16.99 -15.63 -7.28
N ASP A 40 -17.94 -16.53 -7.04
CA ASP A 40 -19.28 -16.48 -7.62
C ASP A 40 -20.27 -15.60 -6.85
N GLN A 41 -19.79 -14.85 -5.85
CA GLN A 41 -20.55 -13.89 -5.06
C GLN A 41 -20.07 -12.43 -5.30
N PRO A 42 -20.11 -11.92 -6.55
CA PRO A 42 -19.52 -10.62 -6.91
C PRO A 42 -20.19 -9.43 -6.21
N GLU A 43 -21.50 -9.54 -5.90
CA GLU A 43 -22.24 -8.47 -5.21
C GLU A 43 -21.77 -8.32 -3.77
N GLU A 44 -21.58 -9.43 -3.04
CA GLU A 44 -21.03 -9.43 -1.69
C GLU A 44 -19.60 -8.91 -1.67
N GLN A 45 -18.77 -9.35 -2.61
CA GLN A 45 -17.40 -8.85 -2.76
C GLN A 45 -17.39 -7.33 -2.99
N ALA A 46 -18.27 -6.82 -3.85
CA ALA A 46 -18.38 -5.39 -4.13
C ALA A 46 -18.80 -4.58 -2.88
N GLU A 47 -19.76 -5.06 -2.10
CA GLU A 47 -20.15 -4.42 -0.85
C GLU A 47 -19.03 -4.33 0.17
N ILE A 48 -18.22 -5.39 0.29
CA ILE A 48 -17.06 -5.43 1.19
C ILE A 48 -16.01 -4.44 0.71
N LEU A 49 -15.68 -4.45 -0.58
CA LEU A 49 -14.70 -3.54 -1.16
C LEU A 49 -15.12 -2.07 -1.03
N GLN A 50 -16.42 -1.76 -1.19
CA GLN A 50 -16.91 -0.39 -0.99
C GLN A 50 -16.68 0.12 0.43
N LYS A 51 -16.76 -0.77 1.43
CA LYS A 51 -16.49 -0.44 2.83
C LYS A 51 -14.98 -0.37 3.11
N LEU A 52 -14.19 -1.22 2.46
CA LEU A 52 -12.73 -1.27 2.62
C LEU A 52 -12.03 -0.09 1.93
N LEU A 53 -12.50 0.28 0.74
CA LEU A 53 -11.92 1.30 -0.13
C LEU A 53 -12.88 2.49 -0.35
N PRO A 54 -13.30 3.19 0.71
CA PRO A 54 -14.38 4.19 0.64
C PRO A 54 -14.04 5.40 -0.23
N ALA A 55 -12.76 5.67 -0.46
CA ALA A 55 -12.28 6.77 -1.29
C ALA A 55 -12.24 6.43 -2.80
N THR A 56 -12.45 5.15 -3.17
CA THR A 56 -12.43 4.68 -4.55
C THR A 56 -13.80 4.82 -5.18
N LYS A 57 -13.89 5.55 -6.29
CA LYS A 57 -15.17 5.82 -6.98
C LYS A 57 -15.66 4.63 -7.82
N GLN A 58 -14.76 3.96 -8.49
CA GLN A 58 -15.03 2.74 -9.26
C GLN A 58 -14.19 1.62 -8.69
N LEU A 59 -14.83 0.58 -8.16
CA LEU A 59 -14.13 -0.53 -7.52
C LEU A 59 -13.20 -1.23 -8.51
N PRO A 60 -11.96 -1.54 -8.08
CA PRO A 60 -11.03 -2.34 -8.86
C PRO A 60 -11.46 -3.81 -8.88
N TYR A 61 -10.96 -4.58 -9.85
CA TYR A 61 -11.00 -6.04 -9.77
C TYR A 61 -9.83 -6.51 -8.90
N LEU A 62 -10.12 -7.10 -7.75
CA LEU A 62 -9.11 -7.64 -6.83
C LEU A 62 -9.29 -9.14 -6.69
N GLN A 63 -8.24 -9.90 -6.96
CA GLN A 63 -8.26 -11.34 -6.78
C GLN A 63 -7.79 -11.72 -5.38
N ALA A 64 -8.64 -12.42 -4.64
CA ALA A 64 -8.33 -12.85 -3.28
C ALA A 64 -7.18 -13.89 -3.25
N PRO A 65 -6.37 -13.92 -2.17
CA PRO A 65 -6.45 -13.06 -1.00
C PRO A 65 -5.82 -11.67 -1.20
N ILE A 66 -6.36 -10.66 -0.49
CA ILE A 66 -5.85 -9.29 -0.43
C ILE A 66 -5.54 -8.90 1.01
N TYR A 67 -4.60 -7.96 1.19
CA TYR A 67 -4.20 -7.46 2.51
C TYR A 67 -4.06 -5.95 2.50
N PHE A 68 -4.68 -5.30 3.48
CA PHE A 68 -4.63 -3.85 3.68
C PHE A 68 -4.36 -3.52 5.14
N ASP A 69 -3.63 -2.44 5.40
CA ASP A 69 -3.55 -1.88 6.75
C ASP A 69 -4.78 -1.05 7.08
N TYR A 70 -5.14 -0.09 6.25
CA TYR A 70 -6.26 0.83 6.49
C TYR A 70 -7.34 0.78 5.40
N GLY A 71 -6.99 0.54 4.15
CA GLY A 71 -7.89 0.56 2.99
C GLY A 71 -8.39 1.96 2.65
N CYS A 72 -8.75 2.74 3.65
CA CYS A 72 -9.29 4.10 3.46
C CYS A 72 -8.25 5.11 2.92
N ASN A 73 -6.98 4.79 2.92
CA ASN A 73 -5.91 5.61 2.37
C ASN A 73 -5.51 5.17 0.96
N THR A 74 -6.22 4.21 0.35
CA THR A 74 -5.92 3.69 -0.99
C THR A 74 -6.98 4.14 -1.99
N TYR A 75 -6.53 4.68 -3.10
CA TYR A 75 -7.34 5.23 -4.19
C TYR A 75 -7.03 4.46 -5.47
N PHE A 76 -8.04 3.82 -6.04
CA PHE A 76 -7.93 3.18 -7.35
C PHE A 76 -8.62 4.00 -8.43
N GLY A 77 -7.94 4.13 -9.57
CA GLY A 77 -8.51 4.63 -10.81
C GLY A 77 -9.35 3.56 -11.52
N LYS A 78 -9.96 3.97 -12.62
CA LYS A 78 -10.86 3.11 -13.41
C LYS A 78 -10.12 1.95 -14.05
N TYR A 79 -10.77 0.80 -14.13
CA TYR A 79 -10.30 -0.39 -14.84
C TYR A 79 -8.96 -0.95 -14.33
N SER A 80 -8.59 -0.58 -13.11
CA SER A 80 -7.38 -1.11 -12.48
C SER A 80 -7.67 -2.40 -11.74
N SER A 81 -6.66 -3.27 -11.67
CA SER A 81 -6.81 -4.60 -11.10
C SER A 81 -5.57 -5.04 -10.34
N ALA A 82 -5.76 -5.91 -9.35
CA ALA A 82 -4.68 -6.60 -8.69
C ALA A 82 -4.95 -8.09 -8.58
N ASN A 83 -3.90 -8.86 -8.78
CA ASN A 83 -3.90 -10.32 -8.73
C ASN A 83 -3.66 -10.82 -7.29
N PHE A 84 -3.60 -12.13 -7.11
CA PHE A 84 -3.46 -12.81 -5.82
C PHE A 84 -2.37 -12.23 -4.90
N ASN A 85 -2.64 -12.24 -3.62
CA ASN A 85 -1.72 -11.80 -2.57
C ASN A 85 -1.28 -10.33 -2.70
N PHE A 86 -2.14 -9.48 -3.27
CA PHE A 86 -1.88 -8.05 -3.26
C PHE A 86 -1.85 -7.54 -1.83
N THR A 87 -0.74 -6.90 -1.46
CA THR A 87 -0.53 -6.33 -0.12
C THR A 87 -0.33 -4.83 -0.23
N CYS A 88 -1.19 -4.06 0.42
CA CYS A 88 -1.11 -2.61 0.47
C CYS A 88 -1.02 -2.14 1.93
N LEU A 89 0.18 -1.77 2.35
CA LEU A 89 0.40 -1.17 3.66
C LEU A 89 0.20 0.35 3.53
N ASP A 90 -1.06 0.74 3.47
CA ASP A 90 -1.50 2.11 3.20
C ASP A 90 -1.57 2.98 4.47
N VAL A 91 -0.47 3.03 5.20
CA VAL A 91 -0.31 3.93 6.35
C VAL A 91 -0.37 5.39 5.89
N CYS A 92 0.26 5.72 4.76
CA CYS A 92 0.08 6.98 4.04
C CYS A 92 -0.67 6.72 2.73
N GLU A 93 -1.05 7.76 2.01
CA GLU A 93 -1.85 7.65 0.80
C GLU A 93 -1.17 6.81 -0.29
N VAL A 94 -1.96 5.94 -0.93
CA VAL A 94 -1.58 5.16 -2.10
C VAL A 94 -2.53 5.51 -3.25
N HIS A 95 -2.01 6.14 -4.27
CA HIS A 95 -2.75 6.52 -5.46
C HIS A 95 -2.39 5.59 -6.62
N ILE A 96 -3.37 4.86 -7.12
CA ILE A 96 -3.27 3.97 -8.28
C ILE A 96 -4.14 4.55 -9.37
N GLY A 97 -3.55 4.87 -10.51
CA GLY A 97 -4.20 5.50 -11.66
C GLY A 97 -5.16 4.59 -12.41
N ASP A 98 -5.59 5.03 -13.59
CA ASP A 98 -6.48 4.29 -14.49
C ASP A 98 -5.71 3.20 -15.25
N ASN A 99 -6.38 2.07 -15.56
CA ASN A 99 -5.82 0.96 -16.35
C ASN A 99 -4.49 0.40 -15.82
N VAL A 100 -4.32 0.38 -14.50
CA VAL A 100 -3.13 -0.21 -13.86
C VAL A 100 -3.35 -1.70 -13.65
N MET A 101 -2.42 -2.51 -14.11
CA MET A 101 -2.41 -3.95 -13.88
C MET A 101 -1.35 -4.32 -12.85
N ILE A 102 -1.77 -4.99 -11.79
CA ILE A 102 -0.90 -5.40 -10.70
C ILE A 102 -0.86 -6.94 -10.65
N GLY A 103 0.31 -7.51 -10.86
CA GLY A 103 0.56 -8.96 -10.83
C GLY A 103 0.47 -9.54 -9.41
N PRO A 104 0.57 -10.89 -9.29
CA PRO A 104 0.51 -11.55 -8.00
C PRO A 104 1.70 -11.22 -7.10
N ASN A 105 1.45 -11.26 -5.78
CA ASN A 105 2.45 -11.02 -4.73
C ASN A 105 3.10 -9.63 -4.81
N VAL A 106 2.39 -8.63 -5.32
CA VAL A 106 2.88 -7.25 -5.31
C VAL A 106 2.62 -6.61 -3.95
N THR A 107 3.62 -5.91 -3.43
CA THR A 107 3.53 -5.18 -2.17
C THR A 107 3.76 -3.69 -2.40
N LEU A 108 2.83 -2.86 -1.95
CA LEU A 108 2.98 -1.42 -1.84
C LEU A 108 3.16 -1.09 -0.35
N ALA A 109 4.32 -0.56 0.03
CA ALA A 109 4.68 -0.35 1.43
C ALA A 109 4.99 1.13 1.69
N THR A 110 4.03 1.87 2.24
CA THR A 110 4.22 3.28 2.62
C THR A 110 4.92 3.46 3.96
N PRO A 111 4.77 2.55 4.98
CA PRO A 111 5.35 2.75 6.31
C PRO A 111 6.87 2.62 6.29
N MET A 112 7.48 3.39 7.16
CA MET A 112 8.91 3.45 7.40
C MET A 112 9.19 3.61 8.90
N HIS A 113 10.36 3.19 9.32
CA HIS A 113 10.83 3.39 10.69
C HIS A 113 12.10 4.27 10.70
N PRO A 114 12.36 5.00 11.79
CA PRO A 114 13.64 5.67 11.98
C PRO A 114 14.82 4.71 11.78
N LEU A 115 15.89 5.19 11.16
CA LEU A 115 17.07 4.36 10.89
C LEU A 115 17.89 4.12 12.14
N LEU A 116 17.94 5.08 13.06
CA LEU A 116 18.67 4.94 14.32
C LEU A 116 17.90 4.00 15.27
N PRO A 117 18.58 2.98 15.83
CA PRO A 117 17.92 2.03 16.73
C PRO A 117 17.28 2.67 17.95
N GLU A 118 17.90 3.67 18.53
CA GLU A 118 17.40 4.43 19.68
C GLU A 118 16.08 5.18 19.41
N GLU A 119 15.83 5.56 18.17
CA GLU A 119 14.57 6.19 17.74
C GLU A 119 13.51 5.16 17.33
N ARG A 120 13.94 4.02 16.75
CA ARG A 120 13.07 2.97 16.24
C ARG A 120 12.58 2.00 17.29
N ASN A 121 13.43 1.71 18.29
CA ASN A 121 13.14 0.70 19.28
C ASN A 121 11.95 1.10 20.16
N ILE A 122 11.35 0.10 20.80
CA ILE A 122 10.27 0.31 21.75
C ILE A 122 10.76 1.23 22.87
N GLN A 123 9.98 2.26 23.14
CA GLN A 123 10.15 3.23 24.21
C GLN A 123 9.08 3.05 25.28
N LYS A 124 9.35 3.57 26.47
CA LYS A 124 8.46 3.47 27.61
C LYS A 124 8.05 4.87 28.07
N ARG A 125 6.73 5.08 28.26
CA ARG A 125 6.19 6.30 28.84
C ARG A 125 6.31 6.31 30.36
N GLU A 126 6.06 7.46 30.99
CA GLU A 126 6.05 7.60 32.44
C GLU A 126 5.01 6.75 33.13
N ASP A 127 3.87 6.50 32.50
CA ASP A 127 2.81 5.62 32.99
C ASP A 127 3.10 4.12 32.82
N GLY A 128 4.25 3.79 32.27
CA GLY A 128 4.70 2.41 32.04
C GLY A 128 4.23 1.80 30.72
N SER A 129 3.37 2.46 29.95
CA SER A 129 2.97 2.01 28.61
C SER A 129 4.14 2.07 27.63
N ILE A 130 4.11 1.21 26.63
CA ILE A 130 5.15 1.12 25.61
C ILE A 130 4.63 1.66 24.27
N TYR A 131 5.53 2.22 23.47
CA TYR A 131 5.24 2.69 22.12
C TYR A 131 6.50 2.59 21.25
N ASN A 132 6.32 2.68 19.96
CA ASN A 132 7.38 2.95 18.98
C ASN A 132 6.89 4.01 18.01
N LEU A 133 7.82 4.67 17.32
CA LEU A 133 7.47 5.68 16.34
C LEU A 133 7.65 5.15 14.93
N GLU A 134 6.72 5.53 14.08
CA GLU A 134 6.71 5.27 12.65
C GLU A 134 6.52 6.57 11.89
N TYR A 135 6.85 6.56 10.62
CA TYR A 135 6.46 7.58 9.66
C TYR A 135 6.14 6.91 8.33
N ALA A 136 5.53 7.61 7.42
CA ALA A 136 5.18 7.04 6.12
C ALA A 136 5.39 8.05 4.99
N LYS A 137 5.52 7.56 3.77
CA LYS A 137 5.56 8.38 2.57
C LYS A 137 4.58 7.82 1.55
N PRO A 138 3.85 8.69 0.81
CA PRO A 138 2.86 8.24 -0.16
C PRO A 138 3.50 7.49 -1.32
N ILE A 139 2.69 6.64 -1.97
CA ILE A 139 3.04 5.97 -3.23
C ILE A 139 2.07 6.44 -4.30
N THR A 140 2.59 6.75 -5.48
CA THR A 140 1.78 7.09 -6.65
C THR A 140 2.15 6.20 -7.82
N ILE A 141 1.17 5.50 -8.39
CA ILE A 141 1.29 4.74 -9.64
C ILE A 141 0.38 5.43 -10.64
N LYS A 142 0.97 6.03 -11.68
CA LYS A 142 0.20 6.73 -12.71
C LYS A 142 -0.48 5.75 -13.67
N ASP A 143 -1.28 6.29 -14.58
CA ASP A 143 -2.12 5.52 -15.50
C ASP A 143 -1.32 4.57 -16.39
N ASN A 144 -1.99 3.50 -16.86
CA ASN A 144 -1.47 2.58 -17.85
C ASN A 144 -0.19 1.83 -17.43
N CYS A 145 0.07 1.69 -16.13
CA CYS A 145 1.22 0.96 -15.61
C CYS A 145 0.95 -0.54 -15.50
N TRP A 146 2.01 -1.33 -15.62
CA TRP A 146 2.01 -2.74 -15.32
C TRP A 146 3.11 -3.08 -14.32
N LEU A 147 2.72 -3.58 -13.15
CA LEU A 147 3.62 -4.14 -12.16
C LEU A 147 3.55 -5.67 -12.27
N ALA A 148 4.65 -6.30 -12.67
CA ALA A 148 4.69 -7.75 -12.79
C ALA A 148 4.75 -8.43 -11.41
N SER A 149 4.80 -9.77 -11.38
CA SER A 149 4.77 -10.56 -10.14
C SER A 149 5.91 -10.24 -9.18
N ASN A 150 5.64 -10.30 -7.88
CA ASN A 150 6.62 -10.13 -6.80
C ASN A 150 7.33 -8.76 -6.80
N VAL A 151 6.69 -7.72 -7.31
CA VAL A 151 7.20 -6.33 -7.22
C VAL A 151 6.94 -5.77 -5.84
N VAL A 152 7.94 -5.08 -5.29
CA VAL A 152 7.80 -4.30 -4.05
C VAL A 152 8.03 -2.82 -4.36
N VAL A 153 7.08 -1.97 -3.98
CA VAL A 153 7.19 -0.51 -4.13
C VAL A 153 7.31 0.11 -2.74
N CYS A 154 8.40 0.85 -2.50
CA CYS A 154 8.65 1.50 -1.23
C CYS A 154 7.99 2.88 -1.13
N GLY A 155 7.78 3.36 0.09
CA GLY A 155 7.20 4.67 0.38
C GLY A 155 8.00 5.83 -0.26
N GLY A 156 7.29 6.82 -0.78
CA GLY A 156 7.83 7.99 -1.45
C GLY A 156 8.07 7.81 -2.96
N VAL A 157 7.70 6.66 -3.52
CA VAL A 157 7.91 6.35 -4.94
C VAL A 157 6.74 6.87 -5.79
N THR A 158 7.06 7.48 -6.91
CA THR A 158 6.13 7.74 -8.01
C THR A 158 6.54 6.92 -9.23
N ILE A 159 5.65 6.05 -9.71
CA ILE A 159 5.80 5.32 -10.97
C ILE A 159 5.08 6.12 -12.06
N GLY A 160 5.82 6.57 -13.06
CA GLY A 160 5.33 7.38 -14.16
C GLY A 160 4.36 6.63 -15.06
N GLU A 161 3.58 7.37 -15.85
CA GLU A 161 2.58 6.82 -16.75
C GLU A 161 3.17 5.80 -17.75
N GLY A 162 2.45 4.71 -17.94
CA GLY A 162 2.79 3.65 -18.89
C GLY A 162 4.08 2.88 -18.56
N CYS A 163 4.58 2.97 -17.32
CA CYS A 163 5.72 2.17 -16.90
C CYS A 163 5.38 0.68 -16.79
N VAL A 164 6.37 -0.14 -17.13
CA VAL A 164 6.34 -1.59 -16.88
C VAL A 164 7.44 -1.92 -15.88
N ILE A 165 7.05 -2.46 -14.72
CA ILE A 165 7.99 -2.88 -13.67
C ILE A 165 8.17 -4.39 -13.77
N GLY A 166 9.39 -4.82 -14.05
CA GLY A 166 9.72 -6.24 -14.21
C GLY A 166 9.53 -7.05 -12.93
N ALA A 167 9.24 -8.34 -13.09
CA ALA A 167 9.01 -9.25 -11.96
C ALA A 167 10.20 -9.30 -10.99
N GLY A 168 9.89 -9.36 -9.69
CA GLY A 168 10.88 -9.41 -8.61
C GLY A 168 11.61 -8.08 -8.36
N SER A 169 11.18 -6.98 -8.95
CA SER A 169 11.81 -5.68 -8.74
C SER A 169 11.46 -5.09 -7.39
N VAL A 170 12.45 -4.45 -6.74
CA VAL A 170 12.23 -3.58 -5.59
C VAL A 170 12.44 -2.12 -6.03
N VAL A 171 11.35 -1.35 -6.03
CA VAL A 171 11.32 0.04 -6.48
C VAL A 171 11.49 0.96 -5.27
N THR A 172 12.68 1.53 -5.13
CA THR A 172 13.05 2.41 -3.99
C THR A 172 13.15 3.89 -4.37
N ARG A 173 12.98 4.21 -5.65
CA ARG A 173 13.01 5.57 -6.19
C ARG A 173 12.02 5.69 -7.34
N SER A 174 11.61 6.90 -7.64
CA SER A 174 10.64 7.17 -8.71
C SER A 174 11.17 6.73 -10.08
N GLU A 175 10.27 6.15 -10.87
CA GLU A 175 10.54 5.63 -12.21
C GLU A 175 9.74 6.42 -13.25
N GLU A 176 10.40 6.78 -14.34
CA GLU A 176 9.77 7.40 -15.51
C GLU A 176 9.91 6.49 -16.73
N ARG A 177 8.86 6.39 -17.53
CA ARG A 177 8.90 5.63 -18.78
C ARG A 177 9.88 6.28 -19.74
N ARG A 178 10.93 5.53 -20.10
CA ARG A 178 11.78 5.84 -21.26
C ARG A 178 11.40 4.91 -22.40
N VAL A 179 11.10 5.46 -23.57
CA VAL A 179 10.76 4.69 -24.76
C VAL A 179 11.85 3.64 -25.03
N GLY A 180 11.46 2.35 -25.06
CA GLY A 180 12.36 1.22 -25.34
C GLY A 180 13.14 0.64 -24.15
N LYS A 181 12.87 1.06 -22.92
CA LYS A 181 13.45 0.43 -21.72
C LYS A 181 12.35 -0.09 -20.79
N GLU A 182 12.39 -1.38 -20.47
CA GLU A 182 11.74 -1.90 -19.28
C GLU A 182 12.37 -1.20 -18.05
N CYS A 183 11.55 -0.70 -17.13
CA CYS A 183 12.03 -0.19 -15.84
C CYS A 183 12.54 -1.39 -15.03
N ARG A 184 13.79 -1.75 -15.20
CA ARG A 184 14.48 -2.70 -14.34
C ARG A 184 15.10 -1.92 -13.20
N SER A 185 14.61 -2.07 -11.98
CA SER A 185 15.39 -1.71 -10.81
C SER A 185 16.59 -2.67 -10.77
N ARG A 186 17.76 -2.20 -11.20
CA ARG A 186 19.00 -2.97 -11.11
C ARG A 186 19.41 -3.05 -9.65
N TRP A 187 19.21 -4.19 -9.05
CA TRP A 187 20.05 -4.65 -7.98
C TRP A 187 21.10 -5.58 -8.60
N SER A 188 22.23 -5.02 -8.97
CA SER A 188 23.45 -5.79 -9.21
C SER A 188 24.51 -5.29 -8.23
N PRO A 189 24.96 -6.12 -7.27
CA PRO A 189 26.05 -5.74 -6.38
C PRO A 189 27.44 -5.82 -7.04
N TYR A 190 27.50 -6.11 -8.34
CA TYR A 190 28.76 -6.23 -9.08
C TYR A 190 28.67 -5.46 -10.39
N HIS A 191 29.14 -4.22 -10.37
CA HIS A 191 29.94 -3.54 -11.38
C HIS A 191 30.51 -2.27 -10.80
#